data_825bb791b02da44e51acfdaecbc1e773
#
_entry.id   825bb791b02da44e51acfdaecbc1e773
#
_cell.length_a   1.000
_cell.length_b   1.000
_cell.length_c   1.000
_cell.angle_alpha   90.00
_cell.angle_beta   90.00
_cell.angle_gamma   90.00
#
_symmetry.space_group_name_H-M   'P 1'
#
loop_
_entity.id
_entity.type
_entity.pdbx_description
1 polymer ?
#
loop_
_entity_poly.entity_id
_entity_poly.type
_entity_poly.pdbx_seq_one_letter_code
_entity_poly.pdbx_strand_id
1 'polypeptide(L)'
;MLYFSKLRIIFITLISLLFIIFALSNLFNFDNKILNKKINLGLDLQGGSYLLLEIDNDPVIEQKLQNLTVTIRNFFKEKNVRITNFKLSNQTLSFTSDENSKQTILDEFASEESELNPYYQRFKSHQLDIVEENNFFKVSFSKQGIINLKTSSQDQALEIVRRRIDEIGTNEPNILKRGNDRILAVSYTHLRAHETSK
;
A
#
# COMPACT_ATOMS: atom_id res chain seq x y z
N MET A 1 -45.35 11.73 48.83
CA MET A 1 -43.94 11.70 49.26
C MET A 1 -43.45 10.28 49.17
N LEU A 2 -42.42 10.01 48.32
CA LEU A 2 -41.84 8.68 48.18
C LEU A 2 -40.84 8.48 49.34
N TYR A 3 -41.21 7.63 50.30
CA TYR A 3 -40.31 7.25 51.39
C TYR A 3 -39.38 6.13 50.91
N PHE A 4 -38.11 6.48 50.66
CA PHE A 4 -37.10 5.47 50.44
C PHE A 4 -36.62 4.88 51.75
N SER A 5 -36.58 3.55 51.86
CA SER A 5 -36.05 2.91 53.04
C SER A 5 -34.54 3.23 53.15
N LYS A 6 -34.01 3.42 54.36
CA LYS A 6 -32.61 3.77 54.62
C LYS A 6 -31.63 2.75 53.95
N LEU A 7 -32.01 1.50 53.88
CA LEU A 7 -31.25 0.46 53.18
C LEU A 7 -31.12 0.71 51.66
N ARG A 8 -32.20 1.17 50.99
CA ARG A 8 -32.19 1.47 49.58
C ARG A 8 -31.30 2.69 49.26
N ILE A 9 -31.33 3.69 50.12
CA ILE A 9 -30.46 4.87 49.98
C ILE A 9 -29.00 4.50 50.08
N ILE A 10 -28.65 3.68 51.10
CA ILE A 10 -27.27 3.20 51.28
C ILE A 10 -26.80 2.37 50.07
N PHE A 11 -27.65 1.48 49.53
CA PHE A 11 -27.31 0.68 48.35
C PHE A 11 -27.09 1.52 47.08
N ILE A 12 -27.95 2.48 46.85
CA ILE A 12 -27.83 3.40 45.69
C ILE A 12 -26.55 4.25 45.80
N THR A 13 -26.26 4.79 46.97
CA THR A 13 -25.04 5.61 47.22
C THR A 13 -23.77 4.77 47.05
N LEU A 14 -23.79 3.51 47.50
CA LEU A 14 -22.64 2.61 47.36
C LEU A 14 -22.36 2.24 45.90
N ILE A 15 -23.43 1.96 45.11
CA ILE A 15 -23.31 1.70 43.69
C ILE A 15 -22.81 2.97 42.94
N SER A 16 -23.38 4.13 43.24
CA SER A 16 -22.94 5.38 42.59
C SER A 16 -21.50 5.71 42.90
N LEU A 17 -21.04 5.49 44.12
CA LEU A 17 -19.64 5.67 44.53
C LEU A 17 -18.71 4.72 43.76
N LEU A 18 -19.12 3.47 43.57
CA LEU A 18 -18.39 2.47 42.80
C LEU A 18 -18.21 2.91 41.33
N PHE A 19 -19.29 3.41 40.69
CA PHE A 19 -19.20 3.94 39.32
C PHE A 19 -18.30 5.18 39.22
N ILE A 20 -18.33 6.06 40.22
CA ILE A 20 -17.44 7.24 40.28
C ILE A 20 -15.98 6.79 40.37
N ILE A 21 -15.65 5.79 41.19
CA ILE A 21 -14.30 5.25 41.30
C ILE A 21 -13.82 4.67 39.95
N PHE A 22 -14.66 3.91 39.24
CA PHE A 22 -14.35 3.39 37.92
C PHE A 22 -14.15 4.51 36.88
N ALA A 23 -14.98 5.55 36.91
CA ALA A 23 -14.85 6.70 36.01
C ALA A 23 -13.55 7.49 36.27
N LEU A 24 -13.22 7.72 37.55
CA LEU A 24 -11.98 8.37 37.96
C LEU A 24 -10.75 7.55 37.63
N SER A 25 -10.83 6.21 37.67
CA SER A 25 -9.70 5.35 37.31
C SER A 25 -9.29 5.51 35.83
N ASN A 26 -10.22 5.91 34.97
CA ASN A 26 -9.91 6.21 33.57
C ASN A 26 -9.19 7.56 33.37
N LEU A 27 -9.35 8.47 34.34
CA LEU A 27 -8.74 9.81 34.32
C LEU A 27 -7.35 9.81 34.96
N PHE A 28 -7.17 9.00 36.01
CA PHE A 28 -5.92 8.88 36.75
C PHE A 28 -5.22 7.55 36.44
N ASN A 29 -3.92 7.61 36.12
CA ASN A 29 -3.10 6.42 35.86
C ASN A 29 -2.82 5.70 37.20
N PHE A 30 -3.69 4.77 37.57
CA PHE A 30 -3.39 3.87 38.69
C PHE A 30 -2.62 2.65 38.17
N ASP A 31 -1.48 2.37 38.79
CA ASP A 31 -0.58 1.23 38.43
C ASP A 31 -1.14 -0.18 38.78
N ASN A 32 -2.42 -0.31 39.05
CA ASN A 32 -3.06 -1.57 39.41
C ASN A 32 -3.60 -2.32 38.19
N LYS A 33 -3.18 -3.56 37.99
CA LYS A 33 -3.54 -4.46 36.88
C LYS A 33 -5.05 -4.59 36.59
N ILE A 34 -5.92 -4.38 37.59
CA ILE A 34 -7.37 -4.53 37.47
C ILE A 34 -8.02 -3.26 36.91
N LEU A 35 -7.45 -2.08 37.23
CA LEU A 35 -7.97 -0.78 36.83
C LEU A 35 -7.33 -0.21 35.55
N ASN A 36 -6.36 -0.93 35.00
CA ASN A 36 -5.58 -0.48 33.83
C ASN A 36 -6.24 -0.78 32.48
N LYS A 37 -7.52 -1.22 32.46
CA LYS A 37 -8.29 -1.31 31.21
C LYS A 37 -8.72 0.07 30.76
N LYS A 38 -7.80 0.78 30.09
CA LYS A 38 -8.12 2.06 29.43
C LYS A 38 -9.10 1.80 28.29
N ILE A 39 -10.14 2.59 28.23
CA ILE A 39 -11.02 2.64 27.07
C ILE A 39 -10.20 3.25 25.95
N ASN A 40 -9.96 2.49 24.88
CA ASN A 40 -9.35 3.04 23.66
C ASN A 40 -10.34 4.01 23.00
N LEU A 41 -10.15 5.27 23.29
CA LEU A 41 -10.92 6.34 22.66
C LEU A 41 -10.54 6.39 21.16
N GLY A 42 -11.53 6.58 20.31
CA GLY A 42 -11.28 6.78 18.87
C GLY A 42 -10.45 8.05 18.60
N LEU A 43 -9.90 8.13 17.40
CA LEU A 43 -9.07 9.25 16.94
C LEU A 43 -9.72 10.61 17.18
N ASP A 44 -11.05 10.70 17.03
CA ASP A 44 -11.84 11.92 17.21
C ASP A 44 -11.81 12.46 18.65
N LEU A 45 -11.55 11.59 19.63
CA LEU A 45 -11.53 11.93 21.06
C LEU A 45 -10.12 12.05 21.64
N GLN A 46 -9.14 11.38 21.02
CA GLN A 46 -7.74 11.42 21.47
C GLN A 46 -6.92 12.54 20.82
N GLY A 47 -7.46 13.13 19.76
CA GLY A 47 -6.69 14.00 18.88
C GLY A 47 -5.65 13.19 18.09
N GLY A 48 -5.65 13.33 16.82
CA GLY A 48 -4.70 12.65 15.94
C GLY A 48 -4.86 13.17 14.53
N SER A 49 -3.87 12.93 13.70
CA SER A 49 -3.93 13.20 12.26
C SER A 49 -3.84 11.91 11.49
N TYR A 50 -4.58 11.84 10.41
CA TYR A 50 -4.40 10.81 9.41
C TYR A 50 -4.02 11.44 8.08
N LEU A 51 -3.15 10.77 7.35
CA LEU A 51 -2.73 11.16 6.02
C LEU A 51 -3.06 10.01 5.06
N LEU A 52 -3.90 10.29 4.08
CA LEU A 52 -4.18 9.35 3.00
C LEU A 52 -3.35 9.78 1.79
N LEU A 53 -2.41 8.94 1.40
CA LEU A 53 -1.55 9.12 0.23
C LEU A 53 -2.10 8.24 -0.90
N GLU A 54 -2.20 8.80 -2.08
CA GLU A 54 -2.50 8.08 -3.33
C GLU A 54 -1.25 7.98 -4.17
N ILE A 55 -1.00 6.80 -4.75
CA ILE A 55 0.18 6.52 -5.56
C ILE A 55 -0.22 6.71 -7.03
N ASP A 56 0.42 7.67 -7.69
CA ASP A 56 0.33 7.78 -9.14
C ASP A 56 1.19 6.68 -9.78
N ASN A 57 0.52 5.71 -10.38
CA ASN A 57 1.17 4.57 -11.00
C ASN A 57 1.53 4.78 -12.48
N ASP A 58 0.99 5.81 -13.13
CA ASP A 58 1.21 6.04 -14.56
C ASP A 58 2.68 6.31 -14.88
N PRO A 59 3.41 7.18 -14.16
CA PRO A 59 4.84 7.38 -14.39
C PRO A 59 5.67 6.11 -14.16
N VAL A 60 5.25 5.25 -13.21
CA VAL A 60 5.96 3.99 -12.93
C VAL A 60 5.77 3.00 -14.08
N ILE A 61 4.57 2.91 -14.65
CA ILE A 61 4.27 2.08 -15.82
C ILE A 61 5.11 2.53 -17.01
N GLU A 62 5.14 3.84 -17.28
CA GLU A 62 5.91 4.40 -18.39
C GLU A 62 7.42 4.15 -18.24
N GLN A 63 7.95 4.37 -17.05
CA GLN A 63 9.37 4.09 -16.76
C GLN A 63 9.71 2.61 -16.93
N LYS A 64 8.83 1.70 -16.48
CA LYS A 64 9.02 0.26 -16.68
C LYS A 64 9.00 -0.12 -18.16
N LEU A 65 8.10 0.46 -18.97
CA LEU A 65 8.06 0.24 -20.42
C LEU A 65 9.29 0.82 -21.13
N GLN A 66 9.81 1.96 -20.69
CA GLN A 66 11.08 2.52 -21.20
C GLN A 66 12.25 1.55 -20.90
N ASN A 67 12.35 1.05 -19.69
CA ASN A 67 13.38 0.07 -19.32
C ASN A 67 13.21 -1.22 -20.14
N LEU A 68 11.98 -1.67 -20.33
CA LEU A 68 11.67 -2.85 -21.15
C LEU A 68 12.14 -2.68 -22.60
N THR A 69 12.10 -1.46 -23.14
CA THR A 69 12.62 -1.18 -24.50
C THR A 69 14.10 -1.57 -24.61
N VAL A 70 14.90 -1.23 -23.60
CA VAL A 70 16.33 -1.57 -23.59
C VAL A 70 16.50 -3.09 -23.42
N THR A 71 15.73 -3.70 -22.55
CA THR A 71 15.77 -5.16 -22.31
C THR A 71 15.42 -5.94 -23.56
N ILE A 72 14.31 -5.62 -24.22
CA ILE A 72 13.86 -6.23 -25.47
C ILE A 72 14.94 -6.09 -26.56
N ARG A 73 15.49 -4.90 -26.73
CA ARG A 73 16.53 -4.63 -27.72
C ARG A 73 17.77 -5.49 -27.48
N ASN A 74 18.25 -5.57 -26.25
CA ASN A 74 19.44 -6.35 -25.91
C ASN A 74 19.18 -7.86 -26.07
N PHE A 75 18.07 -8.34 -25.56
CA PHE A 75 17.68 -9.75 -25.65
C PHE A 75 17.61 -10.26 -27.09
N PHE A 76 16.91 -9.54 -27.96
CA PHE A 76 16.78 -9.95 -29.35
C PHE A 76 18.05 -9.69 -30.18
N LYS A 77 18.88 -8.74 -29.79
CA LYS A 77 20.21 -8.59 -30.38
C LYS A 77 21.11 -9.82 -30.14
N GLU A 78 21.07 -10.39 -28.95
CA GLU A 78 21.80 -11.62 -28.61
C GLU A 78 21.31 -12.82 -29.44
N LYS A 79 20.02 -12.84 -29.75
CA LYS A 79 19.40 -13.88 -30.62
C LYS A 79 19.51 -13.58 -32.13
N ASN A 80 20.28 -12.55 -32.53
CA ASN A 80 20.43 -12.11 -33.92
C ASN A 80 19.11 -11.71 -34.60
N VAL A 81 18.10 -11.31 -33.83
CA VAL A 81 16.83 -10.79 -34.32
C VAL A 81 16.89 -9.28 -34.42
N ARG A 82 16.63 -8.75 -35.60
CA ARG A 82 16.66 -7.31 -35.85
C ARG A 82 15.33 -6.66 -35.50
N ILE A 83 15.32 -5.80 -34.50
CA ILE A 83 14.16 -5.00 -34.11
C ILE A 83 14.45 -3.51 -34.32
N THR A 84 13.49 -2.80 -34.88
CA THR A 84 13.61 -1.38 -35.23
C THR A 84 12.35 -0.61 -34.82
N ASN A 85 12.38 0.72 -34.96
CA ASN A 85 11.22 1.61 -34.79
C ASN A 85 10.53 1.52 -33.44
N PHE A 86 11.30 1.46 -32.36
CA PHE A 86 10.72 1.52 -31.02
C PHE A 86 9.98 2.83 -30.77
N LYS A 87 8.73 2.73 -30.37
CA LYS A 87 7.90 3.87 -30.01
C LYS A 87 7.07 3.54 -28.78
N LEU A 88 7.14 4.40 -27.76
CA LEU A 88 6.29 4.31 -26.58
C LEU A 88 5.16 5.34 -26.70
N SER A 89 3.91 4.90 -26.60
CA SER A 89 2.74 5.75 -26.64
C SER A 89 1.58 5.11 -25.87
N ASN A 90 0.90 5.88 -25.05
CA ASN A 90 -0.27 5.41 -24.28
C ASN A 90 -0.03 4.09 -23.53
N GLN A 91 1.06 4.01 -22.75
CA GLN A 91 1.44 2.82 -21.99
C GLN A 91 1.58 1.55 -22.87
N THR A 92 1.87 1.72 -24.15
CA THR A 92 2.11 0.63 -25.08
C THR A 92 3.44 0.87 -25.79
N LEU A 93 4.31 -0.14 -25.73
CA LEU A 93 5.55 -0.17 -26.46
C LEU A 93 5.31 -0.82 -27.83
N SER A 94 5.68 -0.15 -28.89
CA SER A 94 5.56 -0.69 -30.24
C SER A 94 6.92 -0.76 -30.93
N PHE A 95 7.11 -1.79 -31.75
CA PHE A 95 8.33 -1.97 -32.54
C PHE A 95 8.02 -2.79 -33.81
N THR A 96 8.96 -2.79 -34.74
CA THR A 96 8.87 -3.56 -35.99
C THR A 96 10.01 -4.56 -36.07
N SER A 97 9.77 -5.69 -36.72
CA SER A 97 10.74 -6.75 -36.95
C SER A 97 10.63 -7.26 -38.38
N ASP A 98 11.65 -8.01 -38.82
CA ASP A 98 11.63 -8.71 -40.11
C ASP A 98 10.65 -9.89 -40.04
N GLU A 99 10.03 -10.23 -41.17
CA GLU A 99 9.02 -11.29 -41.27
C GLU A 99 9.54 -12.65 -40.82
N ASN A 100 10.79 -12.95 -41.11
CA ASN A 100 11.46 -14.20 -40.72
C ASN A 100 11.64 -14.34 -39.18
N SER A 101 11.64 -13.26 -38.48
CA SER A 101 11.84 -13.23 -37.00
C SER A 101 10.54 -13.18 -36.20
N LYS A 102 9.41 -13.07 -36.90
CA LYS A 102 8.10 -12.95 -36.29
C LYS A 102 7.77 -14.09 -35.31
N GLN A 103 7.91 -15.33 -35.83
CA GLN A 103 7.60 -16.53 -35.04
C GLN A 103 8.50 -16.63 -33.80
N THR A 104 9.77 -16.32 -33.93
CA THR A 104 10.73 -16.33 -32.82
C THR A 104 10.34 -15.32 -31.73
N ILE A 105 9.84 -14.16 -32.13
CA ILE A 105 9.39 -13.12 -31.17
C ILE A 105 8.14 -13.61 -30.43
N LEU A 106 7.15 -14.13 -31.16
CA LEU A 106 5.91 -14.61 -30.56
C LEU A 106 6.15 -15.80 -29.62
N ASP A 107 6.98 -16.76 -30.02
CA ASP A 107 7.33 -17.93 -29.22
C ASP A 107 8.04 -17.51 -27.93
N GLU A 108 8.91 -16.51 -27.99
CA GLU A 108 9.61 -16.00 -26.81
C GLU A 108 8.64 -15.32 -25.80
N PHE A 109 7.71 -14.51 -26.30
CA PHE A 109 6.72 -13.88 -25.43
C PHE A 109 5.68 -14.86 -24.89
N ALA A 110 5.43 -15.98 -25.59
CA ALA A 110 4.48 -17.02 -25.18
C ALA A 110 5.11 -18.09 -24.28
N SER A 111 6.44 -18.18 -24.22
CA SER A 111 7.14 -19.16 -23.39
C SER A 111 6.97 -18.89 -21.91
N GLU A 112 6.60 -19.91 -21.12
CA GLU A 112 6.50 -19.81 -19.66
C GLU A 112 7.88 -19.66 -18.98
N GLU A 113 8.96 -20.07 -19.67
CA GLU A 113 10.33 -20.01 -19.19
C GLU A 113 11.07 -18.74 -19.66
N SER A 114 10.38 -17.83 -20.36
CA SER A 114 11.00 -16.63 -20.90
C SER A 114 11.41 -15.66 -19.82
N GLU A 115 12.68 -15.24 -19.84
CA GLU A 115 13.19 -14.15 -18.98
C GLU A 115 12.59 -12.80 -19.36
N LEU A 116 12.16 -12.65 -20.61
CA LEU A 116 11.61 -11.39 -21.13
C LEU A 116 10.18 -11.16 -20.68
N ASN A 117 9.37 -12.23 -20.58
CA ASN A 117 7.96 -12.17 -20.22
C ASN A 117 7.59 -13.18 -19.13
N PRO A 118 7.90 -12.88 -17.86
CA PRO A 118 7.64 -13.78 -16.75
C PRO A 118 6.20 -14.28 -16.71
N TYR A 119 6.05 -15.60 -16.49
CA TYR A 119 4.76 -16.26 -16.38
C TYR A 119 4.36 -16.45 -14.93
N TYR A 120 3.16 -16.01 -14.57
CA TYR A 120 2.60 -16.16 -13.23
C TYR A 120 1.71 -17.40 -13.16
N GLN A 121 2.25 -18.53 -12.75
CA GLN A 121 1.55 -19.82 -12.69
C GLN A 121 0.22 -19.75 -11.92
N ARG A 122 0.20 -19.01 -10.80
CA ARG A 122 -1.00 -18.84 -9.96
C ARG A 122 -2.17 -18.21 -10.72
N PHE A 123 -1.88 -17.31 -11.66
CA PHE A 123 -2.88 -16.55 -12.41
C PHE A 123 -3.02 -17.03 -13.86
N LYS A 124 -2.18 -17.99 -14.27
CA LYS A 124 -2.10 -18.49 -15.65
C LYS A 124 -2.01 -17.34 -16.67
N SER A 125 -1.16 -16.39 -16.40
CA SER A 125 -1.01 -15.18 -17.20
C SER A 125 0.44 -14.73 -17.23
N HIS A 126 0.88 -14.20 -18.37
CA HIS A 126 2.16 -13.52 -18.51
C HIS A 126 2.11 -12.09 -17.93
N GLN A 127 3.29 -11.54 -17.68
CA GLN A 127 3.43 -10.14 -17.24
C GLN A 127 3.04 -9.15 -18.34
N LEU A 128 3.35 -9.50 -19.60
CA LEU A 128 3.14 -8.67 -20.77
C LEU A 128 2.19 -9.35 -21.75
N ASP A 129 1.35 -8.55 -22.37
CA ASP A 129 0.54 -8.95 -23.51
C ASP A 129 1.21 -8.43 -24.78
N ILE A 130 1.28 -9.26 -25.80
CA ILE A 130 1.79 -8.92 -27.13
C ILE A 130 0.68 -9.06 -28.17
N VAL A 131 0.53 -8.05 -29.00
CA VAL A 131 -0.37 -8.06 -30.16
C VAL A 131 0.47 -7.78 -31.40
N GLU A 132 0.30 -8.61 -32.43
CA GLU A 132 1.00 -8.49 -33.69
C GLU A 132 0.02 -8.09 -34.79
N GLU A 133 0.42 -7.08 -35.58
CA GLU A 133 -0.29 -6.59 -36.74
C GLU A 133 0.74 -6.32 -37.87
N ASN A 134 0.83 -7.19 -38.88
CA ASN A 134 1.69 -6.99 -40.06
C ASN A 134 3.15 -6.64 -39.72
N ASN A 135 3.83 -7.48 -38.94
CA ASN A 135 5.21 -7.28 -38.45
C ASN A 135 5.40 -6.08 -37.51
N PHE A 136 4.31 -5.48 -37.11
CA PHE A 136 4.27 -4.44 -36.11
C PHE A 136 3.78 -5.05 -34.78
N PHE A 137 4.62 -4.98 -33.76
CA PHE A 137 4.35 -5.56 -32.46
C PHE A 137 3.97 -4.46 -31.48
N LYS A 138 2.91 -4.71 -30.73
CA LYS A 138 2.48 -3.87 -29.62
C LYS A 138 2.59 -4.68 -28.33
N VAL A 139 3.37 -4.19 -27.37
CA VAL A 139 3.59 -4.80 -26.07
C VAL A 139 3.05 -3.87 -25.00
N SER A 140 2.21 -4.39 -24.13
CA SER A 140 1.66 -3.70 -22.99
C SER A 140 1.69 -4.61 -21.75
N PHE A 141 1.55 -4.03 -20.56
CA PHE A 141 1.37 -4.86 -19.38
C PHE A 141 0.02 -5.56 -19.42
N SER A 142 0.02 -6.86 -19.12
CA SER A 142 -1.21 -7.62 -18.91
C SER A 142 -1.96 -7.09 -17.68
N LYS A 143 -3.22 -7.44 -17.56
CA LYS A 143 -4.03 -7.08 -16.38
C LYS A 143 -3.34 -7.51 -15.08
N GLN A 144 -2.74 -8.71 -15.06
CA GLN A 144 -2.01 -9.21 -13.89
C GLN A 144 -0.67 -8.50 -13.72
N GLY A 145 0.02 -8.17 -14.81
CA GLY A 145 1.25 -7.37 -14.79
C GLY A 145 1.03 -6.01 -14.15
N ILE A 146 -0.07 -5.33 -14.48
CA ILE A 146 -0.44 -4.03 -13.86
C ILE A 146 -0.72 -4.20 -12.37
N ILE A 147 -1.48 -5.23 -11.97
CA ILE A 147 -1.77 -5.48 -10.55
C ILE A 147 -0.47 -5.70 -9.76
N ASN A 148 0.44 -6.52 -10.27
CA ASN A 148 1.71 -6.79 -9.61
C ASN A 148 2.59 -5.55 -9.53
N LEU A 149 2.61 -4.74 -10.59
CA LEU A 149 3.37 -3.49 -10.61
C LEU A 149 2.83 -2.50 -9.58
N LYS A 150 1.50 -2.32 -9.51
CA LYS A 150 0.85 -1.46 -8.52
C LYS A 150 1.13 -1.93 -7.09
N THR A 151 1.04 -3.23 -6.84
CA THR A 151 1.33 -3.81 -5.52
C THR A 151 2.79 -3.56 -5.13
N SER A 152 3.73 -3.79 -6.03
CA SER A 152 5.16 -3.53 -5.78
C SER A 152 5.45 -2.04 -5.54
N SER A 153 4.82 -1.15 -6.31
CA SER A 153 4.93 0.30 -6.11
C SER A 153 4.39 0.74 -4.75
N GLN A 154 3.26 0.14 -4.34
CA GLN A 154 2.66 0.40 -3.03
C GLN A 154 3.56 -0.08 -1.89
N ASP A 155 4.23 -1.24 -2.02
CA ASP A 155 5.20 -1.74 -1.05
C ASP A 155 6.40 -0.80 -0.90
N GLN A 156 6.94 -0.35 -2.02
CA GLN A 156 8.07 0.59 -2.03
C GLN A 156 7.67 1.95 -1.44
N ALA A 157 6.50 2.48 -1.81
CA ALA A 157 6.00 3.73 -1.28
C ALA A 157 5.74 3.65 0.23
N LEU A 158 5.19 2.53 0.72
CA LEU A 158 4.98 2.30 2.15
C LEU A 158 6.29 2.32 2.92
N GLU A 159 7.34 1.69 2.40
CA GLU A 159 8.66 1.68 3.02
C GLU A 159 9.31 3.06 3.04
N ILE A 160 9.15 3.84 1.95
CA ILE A 160 9.63 5.22 1.89
C ILE A 160 8.90 6.10 2.91
N VAL A 161 7.57 5.97 3.00
CA VAL A 161 6.76 6.73 3.97
C VAL A 161 7.17 6.38 5.40
N ARG A 162 7.33 5.09 5.71
CA ARG A 162 7.79 4.62 7.02
C ARG A 162 9.12 5.26 7.40
N ARG A 163 10.13 5.16 6.52
CA ARG A 163 11.45 5.75 6.75
C ARG A 163 11.39 7.25 6.99
N ARG A 164 10.62 7.99 6.20
CA ARG A 164 10.49 9.44 6.37
C ARG A 164 9.81 9.82 7.69
N ILE A 165 8.84 9.04 8.14
CA ILE A 165 8.17 9.30 9.40
C ILE A 165 9.08 8.96 10.59
N ASP A 166 9.85 7.88 10.50
CA ASP A 166 10.84 7.50 11.50
C ASP A 166 11.94 8.57 11.65
N GLU A 167 12.40 9.16 10.53
CA GLU A 167 13.36 10.27 10.51
C GLU A 167 12.85 11.54 11.23
N ILE A 168 11.53 11.77 11.21
CA ILE A 168 10.91 12.90 11.92
C ILE A 168 10.81 12.64 13.42
N GLY A 169 10.98 11.39 13.86
CA GLY A 169 10.93 11.02 15.28
C GLY A 169 9.52 11.03 15.89
N THR A 170 8.48 10.83 15.08
CA THR A 170 7.11 10.68 15.56
C THR A 170 6.91 9.32 16.23
N ASN A 171 6.21 9.30 17.37
CA ASN A 171 5.88 8.07 18.06
C ASN A 171 5.06 7.14 17.15
N GLU A 172 5.64 5.99 16.82
CA GLU A 172 5.08 4.81 16.14
C GLU A 172 3.78 5.07 15.33
N PRO A 173 3.86 5.65 14.14
CA PRO A 173 2.69 5.86 13.30
C PRO A 173 2.21 4.50 12.79
N ASN A 174 0.91 4.32 12.76
CA ASN A 174 0.33 3.14 12.13
C ASN A 174 0.20 3.39 10.62
N ILE A 175 1.00 2.69 9.81
CA ILE A 175 1.02 2.84 8.35
C ILE A 175 0.43 1.58 7.73
N LEU A 176 -0.67 1.74 7.00
CA LEU A 176 -1.44 0.65 6.42
C LEU A 176 -1.66 0.86 4.92
N LYS A 177 -1.64 -0.23 4.16
CA LYS A 177 -2.11 -0.24 2.78
C LYS A 177 -3.64 -0.12 2.75
N ARG A 178 -4.16 0.67 1.83
CA ARG A 178 -5.60 0.79 1.59
C ARG A 178 -5.91 0.68 0.10
N GLY A 179 -6.53 -0.45 -0.30
CA GLY A 179 -6.71 -0.76 -1.72
C GLY A 179 -5.38 -1.08 -2.39
N ASN A 180 -5.29 -0.85 -3.70
CA ASN A 180 -4.13 -1.20 -4.53
C ASN A 180 -3.20 0.00 -4.81
N ASP A 181 -3.59 1.21 -4.39
CA ASP A 181 -2.93 2.46 -4.79
C ASP A 181 -2.82 3.48 -3.66
N ARG A 182 -3.28 3.15 -2.43
CA ARG A 182 -3.30 4.10 -1.33
C ARG A 182 -2.58 3.59 -0.10
N ILE A 183 -2.03 4.54 0.66
CA ILE A 183 -1.39 4.32 1.95
C ILE A 183 -2.05 5.25 2.96
N LEU A 184 -2.49 4.69 4.07
CA LEU A 184 -3.03 5.41 5.21
C LEU A 184 -1.97 5.45 6.30
N ALA A 185 -1.49 6.64 6.63
CA ALA A 185 -0.63 6.88 7.78
C ALA A 185 -1.43 7.58 8.88
N VAL A 186 -1.45 6.99 10.06
CA VAL A 186 -2.19 7.49 11.23
C VAL A 186 -1.19 7.78 12.33
N SER A 187 -1.13 9.01 12.78
CA SER A 187 -0.32 9.42 13.92
C SER A 187 -1.22 9.85 15.08
N TYR A 188 -1.00 9.25 16.24
CA TYR A 188 -1.62 9.64 17.49
C TYR A 188 -0.73 10.71 18.13
N THR A 189 -1.11 11.98 18.01
CA THR A 189 -0.42 13.04 18.76
C THR A 189 -0.88 13.00 20.20
N HIS A 190 -0.07 12.40 21.09
CA HIS A 190 -0.17 12.75 22.49
C HIS A 190 0.28 14.21 22.63
N LEU A 191 -0.65 15.11 22.74
CA LEU A 191 -0.39 16.42 23.32
C LEU A 191 0.01 16.17 24.79
N ARG A 192 1.30 15.88 25.04
CA ARG A 192 1.86 16.17 26.35
C ARG A 192 1.76 17.70 26.50
N ALA A 193 0.78 18.12 27.30
CA ALA A 193 0.84 19.44 27.88
C ALA A 193 2.23 19.50 28.52
N HIS A 194 3.12 20.32 27.99
CA HIS A 194 4.33 20.71 28.65
C HIS A 194 3.87 21.45 29.91
N GLU A 195 3.88 20.73 31.03
CA GLU A 195 3.97 21.41 32.33
C GLU A 195 5.29 22.18 32.30
N THR A 196 5.18 23.46 31.99
CA THR A 196 6.22 24.42 32.31
C THR A 196 6.25 24.52 33.83
N SER A 197 7.06 23.67 34.46
CA SER A 197 7.50 23.91 35.85
C SER A 197 8.37 25.15 35.85
N LYS A 198 7.84 26.20 36.44
CA LYS A 198 8.66 27.28 36.98
C LYS A 198 9.18 26.85 38.35
#